data_9e46cc26e793e3fb523293afe1da093d
#
_entry.id   9e46cc26e793e3fb523293afe1da093d
#
_cell.length_a   1.000
_cell.length_b   1.000
_cell.length_c   1.000
_cell.angle_alpha   90.00
_cell.angle_beta   90.00
_cell.angle_gamma   90.00
#
_symmetry.space_group_name_H-M   'P 1'
#
loop_
_entity.id
_entity.type
_entity.pdbx_description
1 polymer ?
#
loop_
_entity_poly.entity_id
_entity_poly.type
_entity_poly.pdbx_seq_one_letter_code
_entity_poly.pdbx_strand_id
1 'polypeptide(L)'
;MNHPLSRRDFLKLSGGAAAGVGAVVAGAANAATTTNDMGRTTLPYNPKVVAQVKKLAVNTPLAFSFPDASSPCALIKMGAAVPGGVGPEQDIVAYSTLCTHMGCPVAYDQKERIFKCPCHFRTFDAEMSGQMVCGQATEDLPRITLQYNAKDDTVTAVAVSGLIYGRQSNIL
;
A
#
# COMPACT_ATOMS: atom_id res chain seq x y z
N MET A 1 45.32 -19.91 26.88
CA MET A 1 44.46 -20.70 26.02
C MET A 1 43.10 -20.00 25.96
N ASN A 2 42.86 -19.19 24.93
CA ASN A 2 41.60 -18.46 24.75
C ASN A 2 40.67 -19.31 23.90
N HIS A 3 39.68 -19.93 24.53
CA HIS A 3 38.57 -20.54 23.75
C HIS A 3 37.64 -19.43 23.27
N PRO A 4 37.34 -19.39 21.98
CA PRO A 4 36.33 -18.46 21.46
C PRO A 4 34.96 -18.85 22.01
N LEU A 5 34.23 -17.88 22.54
CA LEU A 5 32.88 -18.05 23.03
C LEU A 5 31.94 -18.50 21.86
N SER A 6 31.24 -19.61 22.08
CA SER A 6 30.27 -20.07 21.12
C SER A 6 29.01 -19.17 21.14
N ARG A 7 28.24 -19.13 20.02
CA ARG A 7 26.97 -18.40 19.94
C ARG A 7 25.98 -18.81 21.05
N ARG A 8 26.08 -20.06 21.49
CA ARG A 8 25.25 -20.61 22.58
C ARG A 8 25.65 -20.09 23.94
N ASP A 9 26.95 -19.83 24.18
CA ASP A 9 27.47 -19.29 25.43
C ASP A 9 27.17 -17.81 25.55
N PHE A 10 27.16 -17.07 24.44
CA PHE A 10 26.74 -15.68 24.40
C PHE A 10 25.26 -15.52 24.81
N LEU A 11 24.36 -16.39 24.29
CA LEU A 11 22.92 -16.36 24.61
C LEU A 11 22.65 -16.76 26.09
N LYS A 12 23.48 -17.59 26.71
CA LYS A 12 23.34 -17.93 28.11
C LYS A 12 23.83 -16.83 29.07
N LEU A 13 24.81 -16.06 28.64
CA LEU A 13 25.34 -14.94 29.44
C LEU A 13 24.38 -13.71 29.42
N SER A 14 23.62 -13.52 28.36
CA SER A 14 22.67 -12.40 28.28
C SER A 14 21.33 -12.67 28.98
N GLY A 15 21.03 -13.90 29.41
CA GLY A 15 19.79 -14.30 30.08
C GLY A 15 19.84 -14.40 31.62
N GLY A 16 21.00 -14.14 32.24
CA GLY A 16 21.25 -14.48 33.65
C GLY A 16 21.65 -13.34 34.56
N ALA A 17 20.96 -12.20 34.55
CA ALA A 17 21.22 -11.17 35.57
C ALA A 17 19.98 -10.29 35.82
N ALA A 18 19.03 -10.77 36.61
CA ALA A 18 18.12 -9.93 37.40
C ALA A 18 17.30 -10.76 38.40
N ALA A 19 17.96 -11.28 39.44
CA ALA A 19 17.28 -11.64 40.69
C ALA A 19 17.92 -10.84 41.82
N GLY A 20 17.55 -9.57 41.97
CA GLY A 20 17.87 -8.68 43.09
C GLY A 20 16.57 -8.27 43.76
N VAL A 21 16.34 -8.72 44.97
CA VAL A 21 15.25 -8.36 45.88
C VAL A 21 15.31 -6.86 46.15
N GLY A 22 14.30 -6.11 45.80
CA GLY A 22 14.12 -4.69 46.11
C GLY A 22 12.65 -4.38 46.36
N ALA A 23 12.37 -3.82 47.52
CA ALA A 23 11.08 -3.57 48.16
C ALA A 23 10.03 -2.92 47.28
N VAL A 24 8.81 -3.43 47.41
CA VAL A 24 7.59 -2.92 46.83
C VAL A 24 7.27 -1.52 47.37
N VAL A 25 7.31 -0.51 46.52
CA VAL A 25 6.52 0.73 46.68
C VAL A 25 5.45 0.68 45.65
N ALA A 26 4.19 0.41 46.08
CA ALA A 26 3.03 0.47 45.26
C ALA A 26 2.72 1.93 44.87
N GLY A 27 3.38 2.42 43.84
CA GLY A 27 2.96 3.59 43.09
C GLY A 27 2.15 3.09 41.92
N ALA A 28 0.86 3.44 41.89
CA ALA A 28 0.03 3.22 40.71
C ALA A 28 0.62 4.02 39.52
N ALA A 29 1.59 3.44 38.84
CA ALA A 29 2.00 3.92 37.56
C ALA A 29 0.85 3.60 36.58
N ASN A 30 0.06 4.61 36.24
CA ASN A 30 -0.74 4.58 35.02
C ASN A 30 0.24 4.21 33.90
N ALA A 31 0.25 2.94 33.54
CA ALA A 31 0.84 2.51 32.29
C ALA A 31 -0.04 3.15 31.20
N ALA A 32 0.33 4.37 30.81
CA ALA A 32 -0.08 4.89 29.53
C ALA A 32 0.37 3.82 28.53
N THR A 33 -0.61 3.13 27.97
CA THR A 33 -0.40 2.21 26.86
C THR A 33 0.09 3.08 25.71
N THR A 34 1.40 3.33 25.65
CA THR A 34 2.00 3.81 24.43
C THR A 34 1.82 2.67 23.44
N THR A 35 0.72 2.69 22.72
CA THR A 35 0.60 1.94 21.49
C THR A 35 1.80 2.38 20.67
N ASN A 36 2.77 1.49 20.51
CA ASN A 36 3.89 1.69 19.62
C ASN A 36 3.31 1.87 18.22
N ASP A 37 3.03 3.11 17.86
CA ASP A 37 2.54 3.52 16.55
C ASP A 37 3.70 3.52 15.51
N MET A 38 4.63 2.58 15.67
CA MET A 38 5.75 2.38 14.74
C MET A 38 5.29 1.81 13.39
N GLY A 39 4.00 1.50 13.23
CA GLY A 39 3.41 1.01 11.98
C GLY A 39 2.70 2.07 11.15
N ARG A 40 2.49 3.27 11.68
CA ARG A 40 1.86 4.39 10.95
C ARG A 40 2.88 5.46 10.62
N THR A 41 3.75 5.16 9.68
CA THR A 41 4.39 6.25 8.94
C THR A 41 3.31 6.85 8.04
N THR A 42 2.58 7.83 8.57
CA THR A 42 1.72 8.67 7.75
C THR A 42 2.64 9.48 6.85
N LEU A 43 2.83 8.97 5.64
CA LEU A 43 3.47 9.75 4.60
C LEU A 43 2.60 10.99 4.37
N PRO A 44 3.19 12.21 4.27
CA PRO A 44 2.44 13.46 4.16
C PRO A 44 1.87 13.63 2.76
N TYR A 45 1.05 12.67 2.30
CA TYR A 45 0.29 12.83 1.07
C TYR A 45 -0.85 13.81 1.33
N ASN A 46 -1.03 14.76 0.41
CA ASN A 46 -2.22 15.60 0.40
C ASN A 46 -3.40 14.78 -0.13
N PRO A 47 -4.42 14.48 0.69
CA PRO A 47 -5.57 13.71 0.23
C PRO A 47 -6.26 14.41 -0.95
N LYS A 48 -6.67 13.62 -1.95
CA LYS A 48 -7.35 14.12 -3.14
C LYS A 48 -8.66 13.39 -3.34
N VAL A 49 -9.79 14.13 -3.32
CA VAL A 49 -11.09 13.58 -3.73
C VAL A 49 -11.02 13.25 -5.22
N VAL A 50 -11.29 12.00 -5.57
CA VAL A 50 -11.19 11.49 -6.95
C VAL A 50 -12.54 11.45 -7.62
N ALA A 51 -13.56 10.91 -6.94
CA ALA A 51 -14.88 10.72 -7.53
C ALA A 51 -16.00 10.59 -6.49
N GLN A 52 -17.25 10.75 -6.93
CA GLN A 52 -18.44 10.28 -6.23
C GLN A 52 -18.82 8.89 -6.75
N VAL A 53 -19.08 7.93 -5.84
CA VAL A 53 -19.31 6.53 -6.18
C VAL A 53 -20.48 6.35 -7.16
N LYS A 54 -21.57 7.07 -6.95
CA LYS A 54 -22.76 7.05 -7.82
C LYS A 54 -22.51 7.48 -9.26
N LYS A 55 -21.39 8.17 -9.53
CA LYS A 55 -21.00 8.60 -10.88
C LYS A 55 -20.06 7.63 -11.59
N LEU A 56 -19.59 6.60 -10.88
CA LEU A 56 -18.68 5.62 -11.43
C LEU A 56 -19.44 4.55 -12.21
N ALA A 57 -19.12 4.41 -13.47
CA ALA A 57 -19.58 3.27 -14.27
C ALA A 57 -18.73 2.04 -13.93
N VAL A 58 -19.40 0.88 -13.81
CA VAL A 58 -18.70 -0.39 -13.55
C VAL A 58 -17.75 -0.71 -14.70
N ASN A 59 -16.58 -1.23 -14.36
CA ASN A 59 -15.55 -1.67 -15.29
C ASN A 59 -15.06 -0.58 -16.28
N THR A 60 -15.21 0.69 -15.91
CA THR A 60 -14.78 1.83 -16.72
C THR A 60 -13.73 2.63 -15.99
N PRO A 61 -12.50 2.75 -16.53
CA PRO A 61 -11.42 3.46 -15.85
C PRO A 61 -11.68 4.98 -15.86
N LEU A 62 -11.52 5.60 -14.69
CA LEU A 62 -11.50 7.05 -14.52
C LEU A 62 -10.05 7.49 -14.33
N ALA A 63 -9.52 8.29 -15.27
CA ALA A 63 -8.17 8.82 -15.18
C ALA A 63 -8.08 9.96 -14.16
N PHE A 64 -7.02 9.95 -13.35
CA PHE A 64 -6.67 11.02 -12.42
C PHE A 64 -5.14 11.04 -12.18
N SER A 65 -4.64 11.98 -11.39
CA SER A 65 -3.23 12.02 -11.00
C SER A 65 -3.10 12.04 -9.48
N PHE A 66 -2.17 11.25 -8.93
CA PHE A 66 -1.86 11.20 -7.51
C PHE A 66 -0.48 10.55 -7.27
N PRO A 67 0.36 11.05 -6.37
CA PRO A 67 0.17 12.18 -5.44
C PRO A 67 0.29 13.57 -6.07
N ASP A 68 0.78 13.67 -7.28
CA ASP A 68 1.01 14.92 -8.01
C ASP A 68 0.60 14.81 -9.49
N ALA A 69 0.71 15.92 -10.23
CA ALA A 69 0.26 16.01 -11.63
C ALA A 69 1.03 15.08 -12.59
N SER A 70 2.26 14.70 -12.26
CA SER A 70 3.10 13.82 -13.10
C SER A 70 2.95 12.33 -12.78
N SER A 71 2.02 11.98 -11.90
CA SER A 71 1.72 10.60 -11.49
C SER A 71 0.35 10.15 -12.01
N PRO A 72 0.26 9.69 -13.26
CA PRO A 72 -1.00 9.25 -13.83
C PRO A 72 -1.51 7.98 -13.15
N CYS A 73 -2.81 7.95 -12.88
CA CYS A 73 -3.50 6.86 -12.20
C CYS A 73 -4.85 6.58 -12.89
N ALA A 74 -5.37 5.37 -12.66
CA ALA A 74 -6.72 4.98 -13.05
C ALA A 74 -7.47 4.43 -11.84
N LEU A 75 -8.70 4.93 -11.62
CA LEU A 75 -9.66 4.42 -10.66
C LEU A 75 -10.70 3.58 -11.41
N ILE A 76 -11.05 2.41 -10.87
CA ILE A 76 -11.98 1.48 -11.50
C ILE A 76 -12.96 0.98 -10.44
N LYS A 77 -14.26 1.01 -10.77
CA LYS A 77 -15.29 0.29 -10.03
C LYS A 77 -15.44 -1.09 -10.66
N MET A 78 -15.04 -2.14 -9.93
CA MET A 78 -14.98 -3.51 -10.48
C MET A 78 -16.35 -4.18 -10.59
N GLY A 79 -17.34 -3.78 -9.79
CA GLY A 79 -18.69 -4.36 -9.76
C GLY A 79 -18.83 -5.63 -8.93
N ALA A 80 -17.73 -6.07 -8.31
CA ALA A 80 -17.70 -7.13 -7.30
C ALA A 80 -16.56 -6.84 -6.33
N ALA A 81 -16.71 -7.25 -5.07
CA ALA A 81 -15.69 -7.03 -4.04
C ALA A 81 -14.33 -7.62 -4.45
N VAL A 82 -13.27 -6.82 -4.28
CA VAL A 82 -11.90 -7.21 -4.62
C VAL A 82 -10.95 -6.89 -3.45
N PRO A 83 -9.80 -7.57 -3.34
CA PRO A 83 -8.83 -7.33 -2.30
C PRO A 83 -8.41 -5.85 -2.22
N GLY A 84 -8.63 -5.24 -1.05
CA GLY A 84 -8.33 -3.83 -0.79
C GLY A 84 -9.23 -2.82 -1.52
N GLY A 85 -10.34 -3.26 -2.09
CA GLY A 85 -11.38 -2.39 -2.62
C GLY A 85 -12.08 -1.58 -1.54
N VAL A 86 -12.55 -0.39 -1.89
CA VAL A 86 -13.31 0.50 -1.02
C VAL A 86 -14.70 0.76 -1.58
N GLY A 87 -15.53 1.51 -0.84
CA GLY A 87 -16.90 1.78 -1.21
C GLY A 87 -17.88 0.82 -0.58
N PRO A 88 -19.20 1.00 -0.82
CA PRO A 88 -20.24 0.16 -0.21
C PRO A 88 -20.12 -1.32 -0.58
N GLU A 89 -19.66 -1.61 -1.79
CA GLU A 89 -19.51 -2.95 -2.35
C GLU A 89 -18.07 -3.47 -2.28
N GLN A 90 -17.13 -2.69 -1.70
CA GLN A 90 -15.69 -3.02 -1.62
C GLN A 90 -15.08 -3.35 -3.00
N ASP A 91 -15.51 -2.64 -4.01
CA ASP A 91 -15.23 -2.92 -5.41
C ASP A 91 -14.47 -1.80 -6.15
N ILE A 92 -14.07 -0.74 -5.44
CA ILE A 92 -13.38 0.40 -6.04
C ILE A 92 -11.90 0.35 -5.71
N VAL A 93 -11.07 0.29 -6.75
CA VAL A 93 -9.60 0.22 -6.67
C VAL A 93 -8.97 1.28 -7.56
N ALA A 94 -7.70 1.61 -7.31
CA ALA A 94 -6.95 2.51 -8.17
C ALA A 94 -5.46 2.14 -8.21
N TYR A 95 -4.84 2.37 -9.37
CA TYR A 95 -3.45 2.02 -9.65
C TYR A 95 -2.74 3.14 -10.39
N SER A 96 -1.42 3.22 -10.19
CA SER A 96 -0.55 3.96 -11.12
C SER A 96 -0.67 3.34 -12.52
N THR A 97 -0.67 4.17 -13.55
CA THR A 97 -0.66 3.69 -14.94
C THR A 97 0.72 3.73 -15.58
N LEU A 98 1.78 3.77 -14.77
CA LEU A 98 3.16 3.63 -15.22
C LEU A 98 3.65 2.20 -14.96
N CYS A 99 4.05 1.51 -16.03
CA CYS A 99 4.58 0.15 -15.96
C CYS A 99 5.82 0.08 -15.08
N THR A 100 5.84 -0.83 -14.12
CA THR A 100 6.94 -0.99 -13.15
C THR A 100 8.25 -1.49 -13.77
N HIS A 101 8.24 -1.93 -15.01
CA HIS A 101 9.45 -2.29 -15.73
C HIS A 101 10.26 -1.10 -16.24
N MET A 102 9.66 -0.25 -17.08
CA MET A 102 10.35 0.88 -17.73
C MET A 102 9.46 2.12 -17.89
N GLY A 103 8.42 2.26 -17.08
CA GLY A 103 7.58 3.47 -17.04
C GLY A 103 6.68 3.69 -18.25
N CYS A 104 6.55 2.73 -19.15
CA CYS A 104 5.59 2.85 -20.25
C CYS A 104 4.17 2.99 -19.71
N PRO A 105 3.31 3.85 -20.29
CA PRO A 105 1.90 3.89 -19.92
C PRO A 105 1.24 2.53 -20.15
N VAL A 106 0.52 2.04 -19.14
CA VAL A 106 -0.31 0.85 -19.26
C VAL A 106 -1.76 1.24 -19.57
N ALA A 107 -2.44 0.43 -20.38
CA ALA A 107 -3.84 0.60 -20.71
C ALA A 107 -4.68 -0.47 -20.01
N TYR A 108 -5.84 -0.08 -19.47
CA TYR A 108 -6.81 -1.02 -18.91
C TYR A 108 -7.64 -1.67 -19.99
N ASP A 109 -7.61 -3.00 -20.01
CA ASP A 109 -8.47 -3.82 -20.89
C ASP A 109 -9.74 -4.19 -20.14
N GLN A 110 -10.86 -3.59 -20.53
CA GLN A 110 -12.16 -3.82 -19.88
C GLN A 110 -12.67 -5.25 -20.05
N LYS A 111 -12.32 -5.93 -21.13
CA LYS A 111 -12.78 -7.30 -21.40
C LYS A 111 -12.08 -8.30 -20.47
N GLU A 112 -10.79 -8.14 -20.29
CA GLU A 112 -9.98 -9.05 -19.50
C GLU A 112 -9.72 -8.55 -18.06
N ARG A 113 -10.11 -7.31 -17.76
CA ARG A 113 -9.96 -6.64 -16.45
C ARG A 113 -8.52 -6.57 -15.95
N ILE A 114 -7.60 -6.40 -16.87
CA ILE A 114 -6.17 -6.30 -16.62
C ILE A 114 -5.59 -5.03 -17.21
N PHE A 115 -4.47 -4.58 -16.67
CA PHE A 115 -3.65 -3.57 -17.31
C PHE A 115 -2.64 -4.23 -18.24
N LYS A 116 -2.51 -3.71 -19.46
CA LYS A 116 -1.56 -4.17 -20.49
C LYS A 116 -0.54 -3.11 -20.80
N CYS A 117 0.73 -3.47 -20.77
CA CYS A 117 1.84 -2.62 -21.20
C CYS A 117 2.16 -2.89 -22.67
N PRO A 118 2.05 -1.89 -23.57
CA PRO A 118 2.30 -2.11 -25.00
C PRO A 118 3.79 -2.29 -25.33
N CYS A 119 4.70 -1.86 -24.44
CA CYS A 119 6.13 -1.86 -24.75
C CYS A 119 6.73 -3.27 -24.75
N HIS A 120 6.39 -4.11 -23.76
CA HIS A 120 6.96 -5.45 -23.61
C HIS A 120 5.91 -6.47 -23.13
N PHE A 121 4.64 -6.23 -23.46
CA PHE A 121 3.50 -7.13 -23.23
C PHE A 121 3.30 -7.60 -21.78
N ARG A 122 3.62 -6.73 -20.80
CA ARG A 122 3.33 -7.01 -19.40
C ARG A 122 1.89 -6.84 -19.08
N THR A 123 1.40 -7.73 -18.22
CA THR A 123 0.02 -7.69 -17.75
C THR A 123 -0.02 -7.65 -16.23
N PHE A 124 -0.96 -6.87 -15.70
CA PHE A 124 -1.19 -6.71 -14.27
C PHE A 124 -2.68 -6.87 -13.98
N ASP A 125 -3.01 -7.67 -12.98
CA ASP A 125 -4.37 -8.01 -12.61
C ASP A 125 -4.98 -6.91 -11.73
N ALA A 126 -6.02 -6.24 -12.23
CA ALA A 126 -6.70 -5.19 -11.48
C ALA A 126 -7.59 -5.76 -10.35
N GLU A 127 -8.03 -7.00 -10.44
CA GLU A 127 -8.84 -7.66 -9.41
C GLU A 127 -7.98 -8.22 -8.27
N MET A 128 -6.67 -8.42 -8.51
CA MET A 128 -5.71 -8.97 -7.56
C MET A 128 -4.66 -7.95 -7.13
N SER A 129 -5.13 -6.76 -6.71
CA SER A 129 -4.27 -5.70 -6.17
C SER A 129 -3.16 -5.17 -7.09
N GLY A 130 -3.33 -5.29 -8.41
CA GLY A 130 -2.33 -4.87 -9.38
C GLY A 130 -1.21 -5.88 -9.61
N GLN A 131 -1.42 -7.13 -9.19
CA GLN A 131 -0.45 -8.21 -9.28
C GLN A 131 0.07 -8.37 -10.72
N MET A 132 1.38 -8.46 -10.86
CA MET A 132 2.02 -8.78 -12.12
C MET A 132 1.74 -10.25 -12.49
N VAL A 133 1.10 -10.48 -13.62
CA VAL A 133 0.68 -11.81 -14.09
C VAL A 133 1.62 -12.36 -15.15
N CYS A 134 2.10 -11.49 -16.04
CA CYS A 134 2.94 -11.91 -17.16
C CYS A 134 4.00 -10.86 -17.49
N GLY A 135 5.19 -11.34 -17.86
CA GLY A 135 6.29 -10.52 -18.33
C GLY A 135 7.45 -10.41 -17.34
N GLN A 136 8.38 -9.48 -17.61
CA GLN A 136 9.65 -9.36 -16.89
C GLN A 136 9.63 -8.27 -15.79
N ALA A 137 8.46 -7.70 -15.43
CA ALA A 137 8.36 -6.81 -14.28
C ALA A 137 8.60 -7.62 -12.99
N THR A 138 9.29 -7.03 -12.04
CA THR A 138 9.58 -7.65 -10.73
C THR A 138 8.66 -7.13 -9.63
N GLU A 139 7.85 -6.12 -9.95
CA GLU A 139 6.97 -5.41 -9.01
C GLU A 139 5.56 -5.34 -9.57
N ASP A 140 4.57 -5.42 -8.69
CA ASP A 140 3.17 -5.16 -8.99
C ASP A 140 2.94 -3.69 -9.36
N LEU A 141 1.81 -3.35 -10.00
CA LEU A 141 1.47 -1.94 -10.18
C LEU A 141 1.27 -1.24 -8.82
N PRO A 142 1.90 -0.08 -8.59
CA PRO A 142 1.66 0.68 -7.37
C PRO A 142 0.18 1.00 -7.20
N ARG A 143 -0.37 0.54 -6.06
CA ARG A 143 -1.78 0.75 -5.73
C ARG A 143 -1.96 2.09 -5.03
N ILE A 144 -2.96 2.84 -5.44
CA ILE A 144 -3.39 4.04 -4.72
C ILE A 144 -4.32 3.62 -3.59
N THR A 145 -3.93 3.92 -2.36
CA THR A 145 -4.76 3.69 -1.18
C THR A 145 -5.93 4.67 -1.19
N LEU A 146 -7.13 4.14 -1.15
CA LEU A 146 -8.36 4.90 -1.21
C LEU A 146 -9.08 4.88 0.14
N GLN A 147 -9.83 5.93 0.43
CA GLN A 147 -10.80 6.01 1.51
C GLN A 147 -12.17 6.38 0.97
N TYR A 148 -13.20 5.70 1.45
CA TYR A 148 -14.59 6.01 1.13
C TYR A 148 -15.25 6.78 2.27
N ASN A 149 -15.92 7.87 1.94
CA ASN A 149 -16.74 8.64 2.85
C ASN A 149 -18.23 8.42 2.51
N ALA A 150 -18.93 7.74 3.40
CA ALA A 150 -20.34 7.41 3.21
C ALA A 150 -21.29 8.63 3.34
N LYS A 151 -20.85 9.75 3.94
CA LYS A 151 -21.71 10.94 4.12
C LYS A 151 -21.93 11.68 2.81
N ASP A 152 -20.89 11.79 2.00
CA ASP A 152 -20.88 12.55 0.73
C ASP A 152 -20.67 11.64 -0.49
N ASP A 153 -20.65 10.32 -0.27
CA ASP A 153 -20.49 9.29 -1.31
C ASP A 153 -19.22 9.51 -2.14
N THR A 154 -18.11 9.91 -1.48
CA THR A 154 -16.86 10.25 -2.15
C THR A 154 -15.77 9.23 -1.91
N VAL A 155 -14.91 9.04 -2.92
CA VAL A 155 -13.65 8.28 -2.84
C VAL A 155 -12.49 9.25 -2.89
N THR A 156 -11.60 9.14 -1.91
CA THR A 156 -10.42 10.00 -1.73
C THR A 156 -9.14 9.17 -1.81
N ALA A 157 -8.19 9.59 -2.63
CA ALA A 157 -6.84 9.03 -2.65
C ALA A 157 -6.04 9.61 -1.49
N VAL A 158 -5.39 8.75 -0.69
CA VAL A 158 -4.71 9.15 0.56
C VAL A 158 -3.26 8.70 0.65
N ALA A 159 -2.87 7.64 -0.07
CA ALA A 159 -1.49 7.13 -0.07
C ALA A 159 -1.21 6.31 -1.33
N VAL A 160 0.06 5.93 -1.50
CA VAL A 160 0.52 5.00 -2.55
C VAL A 160 1.20 3.82 -1.88
N SER A 161 0.80 2.61 -2.23
CA SER A 161 1.48 1.36 -1.86
C SER A 161 2.36 0.92 -3.03
N GLY A 162 3.65 0.75 -2.80
CA GLY A 162 4.66 0.55 -3.83
C GLY A 162 5.28 1.88 -4.30
N LEU A 163 6.33 1.79 -5.11
CA LEU A 163 7.04 2.95 -5.65
C LEU A 163 6.63 3.20 -7.10
N ILE A 164 6.17 4.40 -7.39
CA ILE A 164 5.85 4.81 -8.76
C ILE A 164 7.14 4.84 -9.58
N TYR A 165 7.11 4.27 -10.78
CA TYR A 165 8.27 4.17 -11.65
C TYR A 165 8.95 5.54 -11.88
N GLY A 166 10.29 5.53 -11.87
CA GLY A 166 11.12 6.70 -12.10
C GLY A 166 11.28 7.62 -10.89
N ARG A 167 10.79 7.24 -9.73
CA ARG A 167 10.90 8.00 -8.48
C ARG A 167 11.86 7.33 -7.50
N GLN A 168 12.54 8.14 -6.70
CA GLN A 168 13.28 7.69 -5.52
C GLN A 168 12.37 7.64 -4.28
N SER A 169 11.30 8.44 -4.30
CA SER A 169 10.25 8.50 -3.29
C SER A 169 8.95 8.96 -3.93
N ASN A 170 7.80 8.45 -3.46
CA ASN A 170 6.49 8.94 -3.90
C ASN A 170 6.14 10.32 -3.32
N ILE A 171 6.92 10.79 -2.36
CA ILE A 171 6.78 12.12 -1.73
C ILE A 171 7.83 13.02 -2.36
N LEU A 172 7.41 14.17 -2.81
CA LEU A 172 8.28 15.23 -3.34
C LEU A 172 8.52 16.28 -2.25
#